data_ac314432953102fbce38ae1454200ec4
#
_entry.id   ac314432953102fbce38ae1454200ec4
#
_cell.length_a   1.000
_cell.length_b   1.000
_cell.length_c   1.000
_cell.angle_alpha   90.00
_cell.angle_beta   90.00
_cell.angle_gamma   90.00
#
_symmetry.space_group_name_H-M   'P 1'
#
loop_
_entity.id
_entity.type
_entity.pdbx_description
1 polymer ?
#
loop_
_entity_poly.entity_id
_entity_poly.type
_entity_poly.pdbx_seq_one_letter_code
_entity_poly.pdbx_strand_id
1 'polypeptide(L)'
;MNADKLDLPLLPVTATKARLEERQRQSDAARGRSPDDQRKPKGKDGKSKGGKRYQRDFGVPAAKAQDSFTDPESRIMKRDGGGFDYAYNAQTAVDETAHIIVAAEVVNTSSDVQQLPMVLAAVKTYTGSAVGQVLADAGYRSEAVMAHLARAQPETELVIALGRGGKTLVKPSDAKRYPHTVATRRASSKLNKEA
;
A
#
# COMPACT_ATOMS: atom_id res chain seq x y z
N MET A 1 36.54 17.21 6.95
CA MET A 1 36.23 16.19 5.92
C MET A 1 35.05 16.73 5.14
N ASN A 2 35.29 17.27 3.95
CA ASN A 2 34.23 17.76 3.06
C ASN A 2 33.51 16.54 2.52
N ALA A 3 32.20 16.44 2.80
CA ALA A 3 31.37 15.49 2.10
C ALA A 3 31.31 15.97 0.63
N ASP A 4 31.94 15.21 -0.25
CA ASP A 4 31.79 15.37 -1.68
C ASP A 4 30.28 15.33 -1.99
N LYS A 5 29.73 16.49 -2.35
CA LYS A 5 28.42 16.52 -2.97
C LYS A 5 28.52 15.66 -4.22
N LEU A 6 27.84 14.52 -4.21
CA LEU A 6 27.61 13.77 -5.44
C LEU A 6 26.96 14.74 -6.43
N ASP A 7 27.71 15.16 -7.43
CA ASP A 7 27.19 15.93 -8.57
C ASP A 7 26.33 15.01 -9.45
N LEU A 8 25.14 14.69 -8.94
CA LEU A 8 24.13 13.99 -9.75
C LEU A 8 23.57 14.98 -10.77
N PRO A 9 23.58 14.63 -12.06
CA PRO A 9 23.07 15.50 -13.10
C PRO A 9 21.58 15.80 -12.84
N LEU A 10 21.26 17.08 -12.67
CA LEU A 10 19.88 17.55 -12.56
C LEU A 10 19.14 17.16 -13.84
N LEU A 11 18.10 16.36 -13.73
CA LEU A 11 17.27 16.01 -14.86
C LEU A 11 16.57 17.27 -15.39
N PRO A 12 16.51 17.45 -16.72
CA PRO A 12 15.87 18.64 -17.31
C PRO A 12 14.40 18.71 -16.89
N VAL A 13 13.87 19.92 -16.69
CA VAL A 13 12.47 20.19 -16.30
C VAL A 13 11.48 19.48 -17.23
N THR A 14 11.80 19.39 -18.53
CA THR A 14 11.00 18.66 -19.52
C THR A 14 10.87 17.18 -19.20
N ALA A 15 11.95 16.52 -18.78
CA ALA A 15 11.92 15.11 -18.39
C ALA A 15 11.10 14.90 -17.10
N THR A 16 11.18 15.83 -16.16
CA THR A 16 10.38 15.81 -14.93
C THR A 16 8.88 15.94 -15.22
N LYS A 17 8.52 16.87 -16.12
CA LYS A 17 7.13 17.04 -16.55
C LYS A 17 6.60 15.74 -17.21
N ALA A 18 7.37 15.17 -18.11
CA ALA A 18 7.00 13.93 -18.79
C ALA A 18 6.77 12.77 -17.80
N ARG A 19 7.62 12.64 -16.77
CA ARG A 19 7.44 11.63 -15.71
C ARG A 19 6.17 11.87 -14.88
N LEU A 20 5.87 13.12 -14.53
CA LEU A 20 4.65 13.46 -13.80
C LEU A 20 3.40 13.12 -14.61
N GLU A 21 3.39 13.43 -15.91
CA GLU A 21 2.29 13.11 -16.81
C GLU A 21 2.13 11.59 -16.97
N GLU A 22 3.24 10.87 -17.14
CA GLU A 22 3.20 9.41 -17.27
C GLU A 22 2.69 8.74 -15.99
N ARG A 23 3.16 9.15 -14.82
CA ARG A 23 2.64 8.66 -13.54
C ARG A 23 1.14 8.95 -13.36
N GLN A 24 0.71 10.13 -13.83
CA GLN A 24 -0.72 10.47 -13.77
C GLN A 24 -1.53 9.58 -14.72
N ARG A 25 -1.03 9.30 -15.94
CA ARG A 25 -1.66 8.37 -16.88
C ARG A 25 -1.82 6.98 -16.28
N GLN A 26 -0.75 6.44 -15.70
CA GLN A 26 -0.77 5.13 -15.05
C GLN A 26 -1.75 5.09 -13.87
N SER A 27 -1.75 6.11 -13.04
CA SER A 27 -2.68 6.23 -11.91
C SER A 27 -4.13 6.33 -12.36
N ASP A 28 -4.39 7.09 -13.42
CA ASP A 28 -5.72 7.23 -13.98
C ASP A 28 -6.21 5.92 -14.62
N ALA A 29 -5.35 5.24 -15.38
CA ALA A 29 -5.65 3.93 -15.95
C ALA A 29 -5.93 2.87 -14.88
N ALA A 30 -5.13 2.83 -13.81
CA ALA A 30 -5.35 1.92 -12.69
C ALA A 30 -6.69 2.17 -11.97
N ARG A 31 -7.22 3.38 -12.03
CA ARG A 31 -8.56 3.76 -11.53
C ARG A 31 -9.68 3.51 -12.54
N GLY A 32 -9.38 2.91 -13.70
CA GLY A 32 -10.34 2.62 -14.77
C GLY A 32 -10.72 3.84 -15.60
N ARG A 33 -9.89 4.90 -15.62
CA ARG A 33 -10.05 6.04 -16.52
C ARG A 33 -9.43 5.74 -17.88
N SER A 34 -9.94 6.38 -18.91
CA SER A 34 -9.38 6.38 -20.27
C SER A 34 -9.31 7.80 -20.83
N PRO A 35 -8.53 8.05 -21.89
CA PRO A 35 -8.48 9.36 -22.56
C PRO A 35 -9.87 9.85 -23.02
N ASP A 36 -10.75 8.91 -23.42
CA ASP A 36 -12.10 9.20 -23.95
C ASP A 36 -13.16 9.31 -22.84
N ASP A 37 -12.74 9.29 -21.59
CA ASP A 37 -13.67 9.38 -20.46
C ASP A 37 -14.41 10.73 -20.47
N GLN A 38 -15.74 10.66 -20.44
CA GLN A 38 -16.61 11.85 -20.31
C GLN A 38 -16.56 12.46 -18.90
N ARG A 39 -15.40 12.43 -18.25
CA ARG A 39 -15.12 13.02 -16.95
C ARG A 39 -16.03 12.56 -15.81
N LYS A 40 -16.62 11.37 -15.93
CA LYS A 40 -17.42 10.74 -14.87
C LYS A 40 -16.84 9.38 -14.50
N PRO A 41 -16.74 9.06 -13.20
CA PRO A 41 -16.33 7.73 -12.77
C PRO A 41 -17.26 6.66 -13.33
N LYS A 42 -16.67 5.59 -13.90
CA LYS A 42 -17.41 4.39 -14.32
C LYS A 42 -17.11 3.22 -13.39
N GLY A 43 -18.10 2.37 -13.15
CA GLY A 43 -17.92 1.10 -12.46
C GLY A 43 -17.24 0.07 -13.37
N LYS A 44 -16.85 -1.07 -12.81
CA LYS A 44 -16.34 -2.23 -13.58
C LYS A 44 -17.36 -2.75 -14.60
N ASP A 45 -18.63 -2.47 -14.37
CA ASP A 45 -19.77 -2.79 -15.23
C ASP A 45 -20.03 -1.75 -16.35
N GLY A 46 -19.13 -0.76 -16.51
CA GLY A 46 -19.23 0.31 -17.48
C GLY A 46 -20.28 1.38 -17.16
N LYS A 47 -21.11 1.18 -16.12
CA LYS A 47 -22.12 2.14 -15.70
C LYS A 47 -21.50 3.33 -14.97
N SER A 48 -22.07 4.52 -15.21
CA SER A 48 -21.63 5.73 -14.50
C SER A 48 -21.84 5.56 -12.99
N LYS A 49 -20.73 5.68 -12.22
CA LYS A 49 -20.82 5.84 -10.77
C LYS A 49 -21.32 7.26 -10.48
N GLY A 50 -22.30 7.40 -9.61
CA GLY A 50 -22.70 8.70 -9.09
C GLY A 50 -21.49 9.42 -8.48
N GLY A 51 -21.48 10.76 -8.52
CA GLY A 51 -20.41 11.57 -7.94
C GLY A 51 -20.04 12.77 -8.81
N LYS A 52 -19.05 13.55 -8.34
CA LYS A 52 -18.54 14.71 -9.07
C LYS A 52 -17.74 14.27 -10.31
N ARG A 53 -17.78 15.08 -11.36
CA ARG A 53 -16.91 14.92 -12.53
C ARG A 53 -15.44 15.00 -12.12
N TYR A 54 -14.57 14.32 -12.84
CA TYR A 54 -13.15 14.51 -12.70
C TYR A 54 -12.80 15.97 -12.98
N GLN A 55 -11.98 16.56 -12.10
CA GLN A 55 -11.57 17.97 -12.23
C GLN A 55 -10.48 18.16 -13.28
N ARG A 56 -9.72 17.11 -13.59
CA ARG A 56 -8.60 17.15 -14.52
C ARG A 56 -8.82 16.14 -15.64
N ASP A 57 -8.26 16.44 -16.80
CA ASP A 57 -8.23 15.53 -17.93
C ASP A 57 -7.36 14.32 -17.63
N PHE A 58 -7.51 13.26 -18.41
CA PHE A 58 -6.72 12.05 -18.29
C PHE A 58 -5.23 12.36 -18.47
N GLY A 59 -4.39 11.84 -17.57
CA GLY A 59 -2.93 12.02 -17.62
C GLY A 59 -2.44 13.42 -17.25
N VAL A 60 -3.33 14.36 -16.89
CA VAL A 60 -2.92 15.71 -16.46
C VAL A 60 -2.67 15.73 -14.96
N PRO A 61 -1.42 15.97 -14.50
CA PRO A 61 -1.10 16.04 -13.09
C PRO A 61 -1.77 17.23 -12.40
N ALA A 62 -1.89 17.17 -11.08
CA ALA A 62 -2.32 18.32 -10.30
C ALA A 62 -1.29 19.46 -10.43
N ALA A 63 -1.75 20.73 -10.39
CA ALA A 63 -0.86 21.88 -10.45
C ALA A 63 0.21 21.89 -9.33
N LYS A 64 -0.09 21.26 -8.20
CA LYS A 64 0.85 21.09 -7.07
C LYS A 64 1.60 19.74 -7.09
N ALA A 65 1.54 19.00 -8.19
CA ALA A 65 2.29 17.75 -8.30
C ALA A 65 3.78 18.06 -8.25
N GLN A 66 4.51 17.22 -7.55
CA GLN A 66 5.95 17.39 -7.30
C GLN A 66 6.70 16.14 -7.70
N ASP A 67 7.95 16.31 -8.05
CA ASP A 67 8.88 15.25 -8.39
C ASP A 67 10.26 15.57 -7.82
N SER A 68 11.02 14.56 -7.43
CA SER A 68 12.40 14.72 -7.02
C SER A 68 13.29 14.81 -8.25
N PHE A 69 14.17 15.80 -8.29
CA PHE A 69 15.17 15.93 -9.36
C PHE A 69 16.37 15.00 -9.17
N THR A 70 16.71 14.73 -7.92
CA THR A 70 17.85 13.87 -7.55
C THR A 70 17.49 12.39 -7.49
N ASP A 71 16.24 12.09 -7.08
CA ASP A 71 15.74 10.73 -6.93
C ASP A 71 14.29 10.65 -7.48
N PRO A 72 14.15 10.41 -8.79
CA PRO A 72 12.84 10.37 -9.46
C PRO A 72 11.91 9.24 -9.00
N GLU A 73 12.45 8.22 -8.34
CA GLU A 73 11.67 7.08 -7.85
C GLU A 73 11.08 7.34 -6.47
N SER A 74 11.68 8.23 -5.68
CA SER A 74 11.14 8.62 -4.38
C SER A 74 9.78 9.30 -4.48
N ARG A 75 9.02 9.25 -3.41
CA ARG A 75 7.69 9.89 -3.33
C ARG A 75 7.58 10.72 -2.07
N ILE A 76 6.77 11.77 -2.15
CA ILE A 76 6.45 12.57 -0.97
C ILE A 76 5.60 11.73 -0.03
N MET A 77 6.12 11.51 1.17
CA MET A 77 5.45 10.77 2.23
C MET A 77 5.38 11.62 3.50
N LYS A 78 4.33 11.40 4.28
CA LYS A 78 4.19 12.04 5.58
C LYS A 78 5.19 11.40 6.55
N ARG A 79 5.94 12.24 7.27
CA ARG A 79 6.87 11.79 8.31
C ARG A 79 6.17 11.64 9.66
N ASP A 80 6.64 10.70 10.48
CA ASP A 80 6.30 10.68 11.90
C ASP A 80 6.78 11.98 12.57
N GLY A 81 5.95 12.58 13.40
CA GLY A 81 6.23 13.89 13.99
C GLY A 81 5.80 15.07 13.12
N GLY A 82 5.27 14.84 11.94
CA GLY A 82 4.76 15.87 11.02
C GLY A 82 5.71 16.25 9.89
N GLY A 83 5.20 17.00 8.91
CA GLY A 83 5.94 17.35 7.70
C GLY A 83 5.85 16.27 6.61
N PHE A 84 6.48 16.57 5.47
CA PHE A 84 6.51 15.70 4.29
C PHE A 84 7.93 15.73 3.70
N ASP A 85 8.43 14.54 3.35
CA ASP A 85 9.71 14.37 2.68
C ASP A 85 9.60 13.44 1.49
N TYR A 86 10.57 13.53 0.59
CA TYR A 86 10.81 12.50 -0.40
C TYR A 86 11.42 11.28 0.29
N ALA A 87 10.71 10.17 0.24
CA ALA A 87 11.07 8.97 0.98
C ALA A 87 10.62 7.69 0.26
N TYR A 88 11.08 6.59 0.79
CA TYR A 88 10.60 5.25 0.52
C TYR A 88 9.95 4.69 1.78
N ASN A 89 9.09 3.71 1.60
CA ASN A 89 8.47 2.96 2.68
C ASN A 89 9.17 1.59 2.77
N ALA A 90 9.87 1.36 3.87
CA ALA A 90 10.53 0.09 4.13
C ALA A 90 9.56 -0.89 4.77
N GLN A 91 9.45 -2.07 4.18
CA GLN A 91 8.63 -3.18 4.63
C GLN A 91 9.54 -4.26 5.18
N THR A 92 9.39 -4.61 6.44
CA THR A 92 10.24 -5.62 7.09
C THR A 92 9.41 -6.75 7.70
N ALA A 93 9.90 -7.98 7.57
CA ALA A 93 9.41 -9.11 8.32
C ALA A 93 10.48 -9.55 9.34
N VAL A 94 10.03 -9.79 10.56
CA VAL A 94 10.90 -10.19 11.67
C VAL A 94 10.42 -11.53 12.20
N ASP A 95 11.35 -12.47 12.42
CA ASP A 95 11.08 -13.73 13.08
C ASP A 95 10.76 -13.51 14.56
N GLU A 96 9.68 -14.12 15.05
CA GLU A 96 9.23 -13.95 16.43
C GLU A 96 10.20 -14.59 17.45
N THR A 97 10.83 -15.69 17.09
CA THR A 97 11.66 -16.46 18.01
C THR A 97 13.05 -15.86 18.18
N ALA A 98 13.69 -15.54 17.05
CA ALA A 98 15.08 -15.04 17.05
C ALA A 98 15.15 -13.51 16.96
N HIS A 99 14.04 -12.82 16.72
CA HIS A 99 13.97 -11.36 16.52
C HIS A 99 14.90 -10.84 15.42
N ILE A 100 15.12 -11.65 14.38
CA ILE A 100 15.94 -11.27 13.22
C ILE A 100 15.05 -10.84 12.05
N ILE A 101 15.56 -9.93 11.24
CA ILE A 101 14.89 -9.52 9.99
C ILE A 101 15.08 -10.66 8.97
N VAL A 102 14.00 -11.29 8.57
CA VAL A 102 13.97 -12.39 7.58
C VAL A 102 13.62 -11.93 6.17
N ALA A 103 13.03 -10.74 6.04
CA ALA A 103 12.84 -10.08 4.76
C ALA A 103 12.81 -8.57 4.94
N ALA A 104 13.34 -7.84 3.96
CA ALA A 104 13.28 -6.39 3.89
C ALA A 104 13.07 -5.96 2.44
N GLU A 105 12.03 -5.20 2.20
CA GLU A 105 11.65 -4.68 0.89
C GLU A 105 11.41 -3.18 0.95
N VAL A 106 11.65 -2.50 -0.16
CA VAL A 106 11.49 -1.05 -0.24
C VAL A 106 10.49 -0.71 -1.32
N VAL A 107 9.47 0.08 -0.97
CA VAL A 107 8.44 0.53 -1.91
C VAL A 107 8.33 2.05 -1.93
N ASN A 108 7.89 2.61 -3.03
CA ASN A 108 7.69 4.05 -3.20
C ASN A 108 6.23 4.48 -3.00
N THR A 109 5.48 3.74 -2.20
CA THR A 109 4.11 4.08 -1.80
C THR A 109 4.02 4.22 -0.29
N SER A 110 3.34 5.24 0.18
CA SER A 110 3.14 5.49 1.62
C SER A 110 2.09 4.58 2.27
N SER A 111 1.44 3.71 1.50
CA SER A 111 0.38 2.83 2.00
C SER A 111 0.86 1.39 2.12
N ASP A 112 0.67 0.78 3.28
CA ASP A 112 1.01 -0.61 3.57
C ASP A 112 -0.08 -1.59 3.13
N VAL A 113 -1.27 -1.08 2.83
CA VAL A 113 -2.50 -1.86 2.57
C VAL A 113 -2.33 -3.01 1.57
N GLN A 114 -1.44 -2.87 0.58
CA GLN A 114 -1.23 -3.87 -0.47
C GLN A 114 0.15 -4.55 -0.41
N GLN A 115 0.96 -4.25 0.60
CA GLN A 115 2.35 -4.70 0.63
C GLN A 115 2.53 -6.11 1.23
N LEU A 116 1.59 -6.57 2.05
CA LEU A 116 1.72 -7.85 2.74
C LEU A 116 2.00 -9.06 1.82
N PRO A 117 1.37 -9.22 0.65
CA PRO A 117 1.69 -10.34 -0.25
C PRO A 117 3.13 -10.33 -0.74
N MET A 118 3.69 -9.14 -1.02
CA MET A 118 5.08 -8.98 -1.44
C MET A 118 6.04 -9.37 -0.31
N VAL A 119 5.79 -8.90 0.89
CA VAL A 119 6.61 -9.24 2.07
C VAL A 119 6.62 -10.75 2.33
N LEU A 120 5.46 -11.40 2.26
CA LEU A 120 5.37 -12.86 2.45
C LEU A 120 6.06 -13.65 1.34
N ALA A 121 6.00 -13.16 0.10
CA ALA A 121 6.75 -13.74 -1.00
C ALA A 121 8.26 -13.61 -0.80
N ALA A 122 8.73 -12.45 -0.30
CA ALA A 122 10.13 -12.22 0.04
C ALA A 122 10.60 -13.15 1.17
N VAL A 123 9.81 -13.30 2.26
CA VAL A 123 10.13 -14.27 3.33
C VAL A 123 10.30 -15.67 2.77
N LYS A 124 9.36 -16.15 1.96
CA LYS A 124 9.45 -17.48 1.32
C LYS A 124 10.70 -17.60 0.45
N THR A 125 11.06 -16.56 -0.28
CA THR A 125 12.25 -16.56 -1.15
C THR A 125 13.53 -16.63 -0.34
N TYR A 126 13.65 -15.87 0.75
CA TYR A 126 14.88 -15.78 1.53
C TYR A 126 15.05 -16.94 2.52
N THR A 127 13.95 -17.47 3.08
CA THR A 127 14.01 -18.54 4.06
C THR A 127 13.79 -19.93 3.47
N GLY A 128 13.25 -20.02 2.25
CA GLY A 128 12.83 -21.28 1.63
C GLY A 128 11.59 -21.92 2.26
N SER A 129 10.97 -21.27 3.25
CA SER A 129 9.86 -21.81 4.03
C SER A 129 8.60 -20.98 3.89
N ALA A 130 7.44 -21.62 3.95
CA ALA A 130 6.16 -20.96 4.08
C ALA A 130 6.00 -20.40 5.51
N VAL A 131 5.27 -19.28 5.63
CA VAL A 131 4.98 -18.67 6.92
C VAL A 131 3.75 -19.34 7.54
N GLY A 132 3.85 -19.86 8.76
CA GLY A 132 2.71 -20.46 9.47
C GLY A 132 1.74 -19.43 10.02
N GLN A 133 2.25 -18.37 10.66
CA GLN A 133 1.44 -17.28 11.21
C GLN A 133 2.09 -15.94 10.92
N VAL A 134 1.27 -14.92 10.66
CA VAL A 134 1.68 -13.53 10.44
C VAL A 134 0.96 -12.61 11.39
N LEU A 135 1.72 -11.81 12.13
CA LEU A 135 1.19 -10.68 12.88
C LEU A 135 1.52 -9.39 12.13
N ALA A 136 0.49 -8.59 11.85
CA ALA A 136 0.67 -7.32 11.15
C ALA A 136 -0.17 -6.21 11.80
N ASP A 137 0.26 -4.97 11.61
CA ASP A 137 -0.46 -3.82 12.12
C ASP A 137 -1.71 -3.48 11.29
N ALA A 138 -2.47 -2.47 11.74
CA ALA A 138 -3.69 -2.06 11.08
C ALA A 138 -3.47 -1.41 9.70
N GLY A 139 -2.25 -0.98 9.38
CA GLY A 139 -1.87 -0.42 8.09
C GLY A 139 -2.00 -1.43 6.95
N TYR A 140 -1.78 -2.71 7.25
CA TYR A 140 -1.93 -3.80 6.27
C TYR A 140 -3.35 -4.30 6.07
N ARG A 141 -4.32 -3.78 6.82
CA ARG A 141 -5.69 -4.29 6.77
C ARG A 141 -6.38 -3.99 5.44
N SER A 142 -6.64 -5.02 4.66
CA SER A 142 -7.39 -4.97 3.41
C SER A 142 -8.16 -6.27 3.21
N GLU A 143 -9.49 -6.18 3.08
CA GLU A 143 -10.31 -7.36 2.81
C GLU A 143 -9.90 -8.05 1.51
N ALA A 144 -9.57 -7.29 0.47
CA ALA A 144 -9.13 -7.82 -0.82
C ALA A 144 -7.79 -8.57 -0.71
N VAL A 145 -6.83 -8.03 0.05
CA VAL A 145 -5.53 -8.66 0.29
C VAL A 145 -5.69 -9.92 1.14
N MET A 146 -6.45 -9.85 2.23
CA MET A 146 -6.74 -11.02 3.06
C MET A 146 -7.44 -12.14 2.27
N ALA A 147 -8.41 -11.79 1.43
CA ALA A 147 -9.08 -12.75 0.54
C ALA A 147 -8.12 -13.35 -0.50
N HIS A 148 -7.17 -12.58 -1.01
CA HIS A 148 -6.14 -13.07 -1.91
C HIS A 148 -5.21 -14.05 -1.19
N LEU A 149 -4.68 -13.68 -0.04
CA LEU A 149 -3.76 -14.51 0.74
C LEU A 149 -4.41 -15.81 1.23
N ALA A 150 -5.67 -15.77 1.67
CA ALA A 150 -6.40 -16.96 2.08
C ALA A 150 -6.56 -18.00 0.94
N ARG A 151 -6.50 -17.57 -0.32
CA ARG A 151 -6.49 -18.47 -1.48
C ARG A 151 -5.09 -18.90 -1.89
N ALA A 152 -4.13 -17.98 -1.84
CA ALA A 152 -2.76 -18.23 -2.30
C ALA A 152 -1.90 -18.98 -1.28
N GLN A 153 -2.19 -18.80 0.01
CA GLN A 153 -1.45 -19.37 1.13
C GLN A 153 -2.44 -19.80 2.24
N PRO A 154 -3.27 -20.81 2.00
CA PRO A 154 -4.33 -21.22 2.93
C PRO A 154 -3.81 -21.74 4.28
N GLU A 155 -2.56 -22.19 4.33
CA GLU A 155 -1.87 -22.65 5.54
C GLU A 155 -1.38 -21.50 6.43
N THR A 156 -1.33 -20.25 5.92
CA THR A 156 -0.84 -19.10 6.67
C THR A 156 -1.98 -18.48 7.48
N GLU A 157 -1.86 -18.44 8.79
CA GLU A 157 -2.78 -17.73 9.67
C GLU A 157 -2.45 -16.23 9.67
N LEU A 158 -3.42 -15.39 9.31
CA LEU A 158 -3.27 -13.94 9.29
C LEU A 158 -3.90 -13.31 10.54
N VAL A 159 -3.08 -12.68 11.36
CA VAL A 159 -3.50 -11.90 12.53
C VAL A 159 -3.15 -10.44 12.29
N ILE A 160 -4.13 -9.64 11.91
CA ILE A 160 -3.95 -8.22 11.58
C ILE A 160 -4.67 -7.36 12.61
N ALA A 161 -3.96 -6.37 13.17
CA ALA A 161 -4.55 -5.44 14.13
C ALA A 161 -5.71 -4.64 13.50
N LEU A 162 -6.78 -4.46 14.25
CA LEU A 162 -7.99 -3.76 13.76
C LEU A 162 -7.93 -2.24 13.93
N GLY A 163 -6.84 -1.70 14.50
CA GLY A 163 -6.63 -0.28 14.75
C GLY A 163 -7.26 0.21 16.05
N ARG A 164 -6.91 1.44 16.46
CA ARG A 164 -7.33 2.07 17.73
C ARG A 164 -8.81 2.45 17.77
N GLY A 165 -9.50 2.47 16.66
CA GLY A 165 -10.89 2.91 16.55
C GLY A 165 -11.89 1.86 16.98
N GLY A 166 -11.85 1.36 18.21
CA GLY A 166 -12.75 0.33 18.73
C GLY A 166 -14.25 0.55 18.49
N LYS A 167 -14.65 1.75 18.09
CA LYS A 167 -16.04 2.10 17.72
C LYS A 167 -16.41 1.78 16.27
N THR A 168 -15.41 1.63 15.37
CA THR A 168 -15.63 1.31 13.94
C THR A 168 -15.34 -0.15 13.62
N LEU A 169 -15.42 -1.00 14.63
CA LEU A 169 -15.21 -2.43 14.45
C LEU A 169 -16.31 -3.00 13.55
N VAL A 170 -15.91 -3.66 12.49
CA VAL A 170 -16.78 -4.48 11.66
C VAL A 170 -17.59 -5.39 12.60
N LYS A 171 -18.90 -5.24 12.61
CA LYS A 171 -19.78 -6.03 13.46
C LYS A 171 -19.85 -7.47 12.93
N PRO A 172 -20.16 -8.47 13.76
CA PRO A 172 -20.41 -9.83 13.28
C PRO A 172 -21.47 -9.89 12.17
N SER A 173 -22.44 -8.96 12.17
CA SER A 173 -23.42 -8.79 11.08
C SER A 173 -22.82 -8.43 9.73
N ASP A 174 -21.62 -7.88 9.71
CA ASP A 174 -20.92 -7.49 8.48
C ASP A 174 -20.09 -8.62 7.87
N ALA A 175 -20.13 -9.83 8.46
CA ALA A 175 -19.34 -11.00 8.02
C ALA A 175 -19.58 -11.35 6.53
N LYS A 176 -20.79 -11.08 6.01
CA LYS A 176 -21.08 -11.27 4.59
C LYS A 176 -20.29 -10.31 3.70
N ARG A 177 -20.04 -9.08 4.16
CA ARG A 177 -19.33 -8.03 3.41
C ARG A 177 -17.82 -8.05 3.66
N TYR A 178 -17.41 -8.43 4.88
CA TYR A 178 -16.02 -8.41 5.33
C TYR A 178 -15.66 -9.71 6.07
N PRO A 179 -15.74 -10.88 5.39
CA PRO A 179 -15.57 -12.19 6.04
C PRO A 179 -14.18 -12.37 6.65
N HIS A 180 -13.12 -11.94 5.96
CA HIS A 180 -11.74 -12.10 6.44
C HIS A 180 -11.43 -11.16 7.60
N THR A 181 -11.89 -9.91 7.58
CA THR A 181 -11.75 -8.97 8.70
C THR A 181 -12.44 -9.49 9.97
N VAL A 182 -13.62 -10.10 9.83
CA VAL A 182 -14.32 -10.70 10.97
C VAL A 182 -13.60 -11.93 11.50
N ALA A 183 -13.03 -12.77 10.64
CA ALA A 183 -12.23 -13.92 11.03
C ALA A 183 -10.96 -13.50 11.80
N THR A 184 -10.20 -12.54 11.28
CA THR A 184 -9.03 -11.96 11.93
C THR A 184 -9.36 -11.37 13.31
N ARG A 185 -10.50 -10.69 13.46
CA ARG A 185 -10.95 -10.20 14.76
C ARG A 185 -11.15 -11.32 15.78
N ARG A 186 -11.68 -12.46 15.35
CA ARG A 186 -11.87 -13.61 16.23
C ARG A 186 -10.54 -14.21 16.68
N ALA A 187 -9.55 -14.30 15.77
CA ALA A 187 -8.20 -14.75 16.10
C ALA A 187 -7.54 -13.80 17.11
N SER A 188 -7.52 -12.49 16.86
CA SER A 188 -6.97 -11.48 17.78
C SER A 188 -7.60 -11.51 19.17
N SER A 189 -8.91 -11.76 19.27
CA SER A 189 -9.59 -11.84 20.57
C SER A 189 -9.30 -13.12 21.33
N LYS A 190 -8.86 -14.19 20.68
CA LYS A 190 -8.37 -15.40 21.36
C LYS A 190 -6.99 -15.18 21.95
N LEU A 191 -6.04 -14.63 21.18
CA LEU A 191 -4.69 -14.30 21.65
C LEU A 191 -4.69 -13.43 22.92
N ASN A 192 -5.56 -12.40 22.96
CA ASN A 192 -5.67 -11.52 24.12
C ASN A 192 -6.29 -12.17 25.39
N LYS A 193 -6.82 -13.40 25.28
CA LYS A 193 -7.35 -14.14 26.43
C LYS A 193 -6.37 -15.18 26.96
N GLU A 194 -5.38 -15.54 26.16
CA GLU A 194 -4.36 -16.53 26.48
C GLU A 194 -3.05 -15.88 26.97
N ALA A 195 -2.91 -14.55 26.84
CA ALA A 195 -1.84 -13.74 27.40
C ALA A 195 -2.23 -13.10 28.73
#